data_2a4a1571cfee47d6bacd3ceb8e755a48
#
_entry.id   2a4a1571cfee47d6bacd3ceb8e755a48
#
_cell.length_a   1.000
_cell.length_b   1.000
_cell.length_c   1.000
_cell.angle_alpha   90.00
_cell.angle_beta   90.00
_cell.angle_gamma   90.00
#
_symmetry.space_group_name_H-M   'P 1'
#
loop_
_entity.id
_entity.type
_entity.pdbx_description
1 polymer ?
#
loop_
_entity_poly.entity_id
_entity_poly.type
_entity_poly.pdbx_seq_one_letter_code
_entity_poly.pdbx_strand_id
1 'polypeptide(L)'
;YGIGTLGKAAYEFVDFVAACSHRYWQVLPIGPTTYGDSPYQSYSAFAGNPYFVDLDMLVEEGLLLKSELILIDWGDGVVPVQVSEEEALAGKYTAVSEHSLGDENYVSYEKIYASRFKVLHSAYEAYRKVLSESRVRLAAGLPEYKKFDNFIAENENWLPDYALFMAVKEHFGQKSWQEWDDD
;
A
#
# COMPACT_ATOMS: atom_id res chain seq x y z
N TYR A 1 -8.76 -5.39 -3.77
CA TYR A 1 -7.35 -5.39 -4.28
C TYR A 1 -6.52 -6.47 -3.59
N GLY A 2 -7.08 -7.68 -3.49
CA GLY A 2 -6.40 -8.91 -3.11
C GLY A 2 -6.02 -9.09 -1.63
N ILE A 3 -6.11 -8.06 -0.80
CA ILE A 3 -5.83 -8.12 0.64
C ILE A 3 -6.63 -7.06 1.40
N GLY A 4 -7.00 -7.35 2.65
CA GLY A 4 -7.63 -6.37 3.54
C GLY A 4 -6.69 -5.20 3.85
N THR A 5 -7.26 -4.01 3.99
CA THR A 5 -6.52 -2.75 4.21
C THR A 5 -7.00 -2.02 5.46
N LEU A 6 -6.20 -1.06 5.94
CA LEU A 6 -6.59 -0.15 7.01
C LEU A 6 -7.41 1.04 6.45
N GLY A 7 -8.36 0.73 5.56
CA GLY A 7 -9.27 1.67 4.94
C GLY A 7 -10.65 1.71 5.62
N LYS A 8 -11.65 2.12 4.85
CA LYS A 8 -13.02 2.36 5.32
C LYS A 8 -13.61 1.17 6.10
N ALA A 9 -13.43 -0.06 5.61
CA ALA A 9 -13.94 -1.25 6.27
C ALA A 9 -13.31 -1.47 7.67
N ALA A 10 -12.03 -1.15 7.84
CA ALA A 10 -11.36 -1.22 9.13
C ALA A 10 -11.91 -0.17 10.11
N TYR A 11 -12.17 1.05 9.64
CA TYR A 11 -12.80 2.10 10.47
C TYR A 11 -14.21 1.69 10.90
N GLU A 12 -15.04 1.21 9.97
CA GLU A 12 -16.39 0.73 10.27
C GLU A 12 -16.38 -0.43 11.26
N PHE A 13 -15.39 -1.32 11.18
CA PHE A 13 -15.22 -2.41 12.14
C PHE A 13 -14.85 -1.90 13.54
N VAL A 14 -13.97 -0.90 13.63
CA VAL A 14 -13.62 -0.26 14.93
C VAL A 14 -14.86 0.37 15.56
N ASP A 15 -15.68 1.06 14.76
CA ASP A 15 -16.94 1.66 15.23
C ASP A 15 -17.91 0.59 15.73
N PHE A 16 -18.03 -0.52 15.01
CA PHE A 16 -18.83 -1.68 15.42
C PHE A 16 -18.34 -2.28 16.76
N VAL A 17 -17.02 -2.50 16.89
CA VAL A 17 -16.41 -3.01 18.12
C VAL A 17 -16.69 -2.08 19.31
N ALA A 18 -16.57 -0.77 19.09
CA ALA A 18 -16.89 0.25 20.09
C ALA A 18 -18.38 0.24 20.47
N ALA A 19 -19.28 0.15 19.49
CA ALA A 19 -20.75 0.07 19.70
C ALA A 19 -21.13 -1.18 20.49
N CYS A 20 -20.40 -2.29 20.32
CA CYS A 20 -20.55 -3.51 21.11
C CYS A 20 -19.93 -3.43 22.53
N SER A 21 -19.48 -2.25 22.96
CA SER A 21 -18.84 -2.02 24.26
C SER A 21 -17.52 -2.78 24.46
N HIS A 22 -16.89 -3.25 23.39
CA HIS A 22 -15.54 -3.80 23.44
C HIS A 22 -14.52 -2.66 23.49
N ARG A 23 -13.39 -2.89 24.19
CA ARG A 23 -12.31 -1.90 24.36
C ARG A 23 -11.06 -2.24 23.59
N TYR A 24 -10.97 -3.46 23.09
CA TYR A 24 -9.75 -3.97 22.46
C TYR A 24 -10.13 -4.73 21.19
N TRP A 25 -9.37 -4.49 20.16
CA TRP A 25 -9.33 -5.28 18.94
C TRP A 25 -7.95 -5.95 18.85
N GLN A 26 -7.90 -7.27 19.00
CA GLN A 26 -6.66 -8.02 18.85
C GLN A 26 -6.40 -8.30 17.37
N VAL A 27 -5.22 -7.90 16.91
CA VAL A 27 -4.74 -8.15 15.55
C VAL A 27 -3.39 -8.87 15.61
N LEU A 28 -3.01 -9.53 14.50
CA LEU A 28 -1.64 -10.00 14.31
C LEU A 28 -0.69 -8.81 14.13
N PRO A 29 0.64 -9.01 14.28
CA PRO A 29 1.59 -7.94 14.03
C PRO A 29 1.37 -7.30 12.64
N ILE A 30 1.34 -5.98 12.60
CA ILE A 30 1.04 -5.18 11.39
C ILE A 30 2.30 -4.63 10.72
N GLY A 31 3.48 -5.12 11.11
CA GLY A 31 4.75 -4.74 10.49
C GLY A 31 4.94 -5.34 9.10
N PRO A 32 5.94 -4.83 8.36
CA PRO A 32 6.29 -5.38 7.03
C PRO A 32 6.72 -6.84 7.17
N THR A 33 6.24 -7.68 6.25
CA THR A 33 6.56 -9.11 6.23
C THR A 33 7.81 -9.40 5.41
N THR A 34 8.44 -10.56 5.68
CA THR A 34 9.57 -11.08 4.91
C THR A 34 9.11 -12.17 3.93
N TYR A 35 10.06 -12.93 3.39
CA TYR A 35 9.75 -14.10 2.57
C TYR A 35 8.89 -15.10 3.36
N GLY A 36 7.79 -15.52 2.74
CA GLY A 36 6.78 -16.40 3.38
C GLY A 36 5.65 -15.66 4.09
N ASP A 37 5.64 -14.33 4.03
CA ASP A 37 4.54 -13.44 4.46
C ASP A 37 4.04 -13.66 5.90
N SER A 38 4.91 -14.23 6.76
CA SER A 38 4.59 -14.42 8.16
C SER A 38 4.56 -13.06 8.90
N PRO A 39 3.45 -12.73 9.60
CA PRO A 39 3.37 -11.49 10.37
C PRO A 39 4.33 -11.45 11.56
N TYR A 40 4.90 -12.59 11.94
CA TYR A 40 5.88 -12.71 13.04
C TYR A 40 7.33 -12.54 12.58
N GLN A 41 7.56 -12.41 11.27
CA GLN A 41 8.87 -12.14 10.69
C GLN A 41 8.83 -10.77 10.03
N SER A 42 9.48 -9.79 10.63
CA SER A 42 9.46 -8.41 10.15
C SER A 42 10.87 -7.82 10.13
N TYR A 43 11.12 -6.95 9.17
CA TYR A 43 12.35 -6.15 9.09
C TYR A 43 12.38 -4.99 10.09
N SER A 44 11.22 -4.61 10.63
CA SER A 44 11.09 -3.47 11.52
C SER A 44 10.01 -3.71 12.56
N ALA A 45 10.27 -3.28 13.79
CA ALA A 45 9.29 -3.21 14.86
C ALA A 45 8.45 -1.91 14.83
N PHE A 46 8.83 -0.94 14.00
CA PHE A 46 8.22 0.39 13.94
C PHE A 46 7.42 0.64 12.66
N ALA A 47 7.91 0.12 11.52
CA ALA A 47 7.27 0.34 10.24
C ALA A 47 5.96 -0.45 10.10
N GLY A 48 4.95 0.17 9.50
CA GLY A 48 3.73 -0.53 9.09
C GLY A 48 3.93 -1.33 7.80
N ASN A 49 3.09 -2.35 7.58
CA ASN A 49 3.12 -3.14 6.36
C ASN A 49 2.51 -2.34 5.19
N PRO A 50 3.24 -2.12 4.10
CA PRO A 50 2.72 -1.43 2.91
C PRO A 50 1.50 -2.11 2.28
N TYR A 51 1.30 -3.39 2.53
CA TYR A 51 0.11 -4.12 2.05
C TYR A 51 -1.19 -3.56 2.63
N PHE A 52 -1.16 -2.94 3.81
CA PHE A 52 -2.34 -2.41 4.48
C PHE A 52 -2.69 -0.97 4.11
N VAL A 53 -1.88 -0.32 3.26
CA VAL A 53 -2.25 0.99 2.70
C VAL A 53 -3.50 0.83 1.84
N ASP A 54 -4.52 1.64 2.07
CA ASP A 54 -5.78 1.56 1.32
C ASP A 54 -5.66 2.29 -0.02
N LEU A 55 -5.87 1.56 -1.12
CA LEU A 55 -5.73 2.13 -2.47
C LEU A 55 -6.92 3.01 -2.87
N ASP A 56 -8.12 2.72 -2.35
CA ASP A 56 -9.29 3.57 -2.61
C ASP A 56 -9.13 4.94 -1.94
N MET A 57 -8.53 5.00 -0.74
CA MET A 57 -8.18 6.27 -0.11
C MET A 57 -7.16 7.06 -0.95
N LEU A 58 -6.16 6.40 -1.54
CA LEU A 58 -5.22 7.08 -2.44
C LEU A 58 -5.87 7.58 -3.73
N VAL A 59 -6.91 6.90 -4.22
CA VAL A 59 -7.74 7.38 -5.34
C VAL A 59 -8.56 8.60 -4.92
N GLU A 60 -9.18 8.57 -3.74
CA GLU A 60 -9.94 9.71 -3.20
C GLU A 60 -9.06 10.95 -2.98
N GLU A 61 -7.80 10.74 -2.60
CA GLU A 61 -6.79 11.81 -2.47
C GLU A 61 -6.22 12.28 -3.82
N GLY A 62 -6.59 11.64 -4.94
CA GLY A 62 -6.11 11.99 -6.28
C GLY A 62 -4.67 11.57 -6.57
N LEU A 63 -4.13 10.62 -5.80
CA LEU A 63 -2.77 10.09 -5.96
C LEU A 63 -2.72 8.87 -6.88
N LEU A 64 -3.87 8.23 -7.14
CA LEU A 64 -4.02 7.10 -8.06
C LEU A 64 -5.27 7.27 -8.91
N LEU A 65 -5.28 6.63 -10.08
CA LEU A 65 -6.48 6.51 -10.91
C LEU A 65 -7.13 5.15 -10.70
N LYS A 66 -8.43 5.13 -10.45
CA LYS A 66 -9.17 3.88 -10.28
C LYS A 66 -9.13 3.00 -11.53
N SER A 67 -9.08 3.62 -12.71
CA SER A 67 -8.91 2.94 -14.00
C SER A 67 -7.63 2.10 -14.08
N GLU A 68 -6.56 2.50 -13.42
CA GLU A 68 -5.31 1.74 -13.38
C GLU A 68 -5.42 0.50 -12.48
N LEU A 69 -6.14 0.62 -11.36
CA LEU A 69 -6.27 -0.45 -10.37
C LEU A 69 -7.09 -1.64 -10.87
N ILE A 70 -8.09 -1.39 -11.70
CA ILE A 70 -8.97 -2.45 -12.26
C ILE A 70 -8.29 -3.26 -13.38
N LEU A 71 -7.17 -2.78 -13.91
CA LEU A 71 -6.39 -3.47 -14.94
C LEU A 71 -5.38 -4.46 -14.35
N ILE A 72 -5.28 -4.52 -13.02
CA ILE A 72 -4.31 -5.33 -12.30
C ILE A 72 -4.96 -6.61 -11.79
N ASP A 73 -4.30 -7.74 -12.03
CA ASP A 73 -4.66 -9.02 -11.42
C ASP A 73 -4.18 -9.04 -9.95
N TRP A 74 -5.12 -8.89 -9.05
CA TRP A 74 -4.87 -8.89 -7.61
C TRP A 74 -4.93 -10.28 -6.97
N GLY A 75 -5.31 -11.30 -7.74
CA GLY A 75 -5.51 -12.65 -7.23
C GLY A 75 -6.76 -12.83 -6.37
N ASP A 76 -7.73 -11.93 -6.52
CA ASP A 76 -8.99 -11.89 -5.78
C ASP A 76 -10.18 -12.50 -6.54
N GLY A 77 -9.88 -13.27 -7.59
CA GLY A 77 -10.88 -13.90 -8.46
C GLY A 77 -11.47 -12.96 -9.52
N VAL A 78 -11.09 -11.69 -9.51
CA VAL A 78 -11.57 -10.71 -10.49
C VAL A 78 -10.59 -10.65 -11.66
N VAL A 79 -11.10 -10.91 -12.87
CA VAL A 79 -10.32 -10.80 -14.11
C VAL A 79 -10.04 -9.33 -14.40
N PRO A 80 -8.77 -8.93 -14.60
CA PRO A 80 -8.47 -7.62 -15.12
C PRO A 80 -9.04 -7.50 -16.53
N VAL A 81 -9.95 -6.56 -16.72
CA VAL A 81 -10.56 -6.36 -18.04
C VAL A 81 -9.77 -5.31 -18.81
N GLN A 82 -9.37 -5.63 -20.03
CA GLN A 82 -8.86 -4.63 -20.97
C GLN A 82 -10.05 -3.81 -21.48
N VAL A 83 -10.35 -2.75 -20.79
CA VAL A 83 -11.39 -1.78 -21.17
C VAL A 83 -10.72 -0.43 -21.44
N SER A 84 -11.39 0.41 -22.22
CA SER A 84 -10.95 1.81 -22.34
C SER A 84 -11.09 2.53 -21.00
N GLU A 85 -10.27 3.56 -20.79
CA GLU A 85 -10.36 4.38 -19.56
C GLU A 85 -11.77 4.90 -19.30
N GLU A 86 -12.49 5.32 -20.35
CA GLU A 86 -13.87 5.80 -20.24
C GLU A 86 -14.84 4.71 -19.78
N GLU A 87 -14.69 3.48 -20.26
CA GLU A 87 -15.51 2.35 -19.85
C GLU A 87 -15.22 1.92 -18.42
N ALA A 88 -13.95 1.97 -18.01
CA ALA A 88 -13.53 1.69 -16.66
C ALA A 88 -14.14 2.68 -15.67
N LEU A 89 -14.01 3.98 -15.93
CA LEU A 89 -14.54 5.06 -15.09
C LEU A 89 -16.08 5.07 -15.07
N ALA A 90 -16.74 4.64 -16.15
CA ALA A 90 -18.19 4.55 -16.23
C ALA A 90 -18.77 3.33 -15.50
N GLY A 91 -17.94 2.44 -14.96
CA GLY A 91 -18.36 1.22 -14.28
C GLY A 91 -19.07 0.21 -15.21
N LYS A 92 -18.79 0.28 -16.52
CA LYS A 92 -19.43 -0.55 -17.55
C LYS A 92 -18.75 -1.89 -17.80
N TYR A 93 -17.76 -2.23 -16.99
CA TYR A 93 -17.09 -3.53 -17.09
C TYR A 93 -17.82 -4.56 -16.24
N THR A 94 -17.90 -5.76 -16.77
CA THR A 94 -18.39 -6.92 -16.01
C THR A 94 -17.16 -7.73 -15.59
N ALA A 95 -16.89 -7.80 -14.31
CA ALA A 95 -15.87 -8.70 -13.79
C ALA A 95 -16.30 -10.14 -14.08
N VAL A 96 -15.44 -10.88 -14.77
CA VAL A 96 -15.62 -12.31 -14.97
C VAL A 96 -14.66 -13.00 -14.03
N SER A 97 -15.18 -13.76 -13.06
CA SER A 97 -14.33 -14.56 -12.20
C SER A 97 -13.99 -15.88 -12.89
N GLU A 98 -12.71 -16.14 -13.08
CA GLU A 98 -12.21 -17.43 -13.52
C GLU A 98 -11.40 -18.08 -12.38
N HIS A 99 -11.59 -19.37 -12.15
CA HIS A 99 -10.93 -20.12 -11.06
C HIS A 99 -9.39 -20.08 -11.13
N SER A 100 -8.83 -19.77 -12.29
CA SER A 100 -7.39 -19.61 -12.48
C SER A 100 -6.81 -18.29 -11.94
N LEU A 101 -7.66 -17.35 -11.56
CA LEU A 101 -7.25 -15.98 -11.21
C LEU A 101 -7.17 -15.73 -9.70
N GLY A 102 -7.34 -16.75 -8.91
CA GLY A 102 -7.37 -16.69 -7.46
C GLY A 102 -8.77 -16.91 -6.89
N ASP A 103 -8.91 -16.70 -5.60
CA ASP A 103 -10.15 -16.90 -4.85
C ASP A 103 -10.31 -15.70 -3.91
N GLU A 104 -11.50 -15.12 -3.87
CA GLU A 104 -11.83 -13.98 -3.00
C GLU A 104 -11.61 -14.26 -1.50
N ASN A 105 -11.56 -15.55 -1.12
CA ASN A 105 -11.35 -15.99 0.26
C ASN A 105 -9.86 -16.20 0.62
N TYR A 106 -8.95 -16.06 -0.34
CA TYR A 106 -7.52 -16.30 -0.15
C TYR A 106 -6.69 -15.15 -0.68
N VAL A 107 -5.60 -14.84 0.04
CA VAL A 107 -4.64 -13.81 -0.36
C VAL A 107 -3.56 -14.43 -1.25
N SER A 108 -3.44 -13.97 -2.50
CA SER A 108 -2.34 -14.33 -3.37
C SER A 108 -1.16 -13.38 -3.18
N TYR A 109 -0.27 -13.69 -2.24
CA TYR A 109 0.86 -12.83 -1.91
C TYR A 109 1.80 -12.59 -3.09
N GLU A 110 1.98 -13.59 -3.96
CA GLU A 110 2.79 -13.45 -5.18
C GLU A 110 2.27 -12.31 -6.08
N LYS A 111 0.96 -12.28 -6.34
CA LYS A 111 0.32 -11.25 -7.17
C LYS A 111 0.32 -9.88 -6.51
N ILE A 112 0.07 -9.84 -5.21
CA ILE A 112 0.14 -8.61 -4.43
C ILE A 112 1.55 -8.05 -4.46
N TYR A 113 2.56 -8.87 -4.21
CA TYR A 113 3.96 -8.46 -4.26
C TYR A 113 4.34 -7.90 -5.64
N ALA A 114 3.95 -8.58 -6.72
CA ALA A 114 4.25 -8.16 -8.08
C ALA A 114 3.62 -6.82 -8.47
N SER A 115 2.48 -6.48 -7.89
CA SER A 115 1.65 -5.34 -8.32
C SER A 115 1.63 -4.18 -7.33
N ARG A 116 1.50 -4.46 -6.05
CA ARG A 116 1.23 -3.45 -5.02
C ARG A 116 2.31 -2.41 -4.87
N PHE A 117 3.56 -2.83 -4.86
CA PHE A 117 4.69 -1.88 -4.75
C PHE A 117 4.79 -0.95 -5.95
N LYS A 118 4.47 -1.43 -7.16
CA LYS A 118 4.44 -0.59 -8.36
C LYS A 118 3.36 0.50 -8.25
N VAL A 119 2.18 0.12 -7.77
CA VAL A 119 1.06 1.05 -7.55
C VAL A 119 1.40 2.07 -6.46
N LEU A 120 1.97 1.64 -5.34
CA LEU A 120 2.41 2.54 -4.28
C LEU A 120 3.53 3.48 -4.74
N HIS A 121 4.43 2.99 -5.61
CA HIS A 121 5.44 3.84 -6.22
C HIS A 121 4.82 4.92 -7.12
N SER A 122 3.82 4.56 -7.94
CA SER A 122 3.08 5.53 -8.76
C SER A 122 2.38 6.60 -7.89
N ALA A 123 1.74 6.18 -6.80
CA ALA A 123 1.14 7.12 -5.84
C ALA A 123 2.19 8.05 -5.21
N TYR A 124 3.36 7.53 -4.86
CA TYR A 124 4.46 8.32 -4.34
C TYR A 124 4.98 9.36 -5.35
N GLU A 125 5.14 8.98 -6.61
CA GLU A 125 5.55 9.92 -7.65
C GLU A 125 4.50 11.03 -7.88
N ALA A 126 3.20 10.68 -7.86
CA ALA A 126 2.12 11.66 -7.90
C ALA A 126 2.19 12.63 -6.70
N TYR A 127 2.40 12.09 -5.49
CA TYR A 127 2.58 12.89 -4.28
C TYR A 127 3.79 13.82 -4.37
N ARG A 128 4.96 13.31 -4.81
CA ARG A 128 6.16 14.13 -5.03
C ARG A 128 5.90 15.30 -5.99
N LYS A 129 5.14 15.06 -7.05
CA LYS A 129 4.78 16.10 -8.01
C LYS A 129 3.94 17.18 -7.35
N VAL A 130 2.92 16.81 -6.58
CA VAL A 130 2.11 17.75 -5.80
C VAL A 130 2.97 18.55 -4.82
N LEU A 131 3.91 17.90 -4.12
CA LEU A 131 4.83 18.59 -3.21
C LEU A 131 5.74 19.59 -3.94
N SER A 132 6.30 19.20 -5.10
CA SER A 132 7.18 20.09 -5.87
C SER A 132 6.46 21.31 -6.40
N GLU A 133 5.24 21.12 -6.93
CA GLU A 133 4.39 22.22 -7.39
C GLU A 133 3.95 23.14 -6.25
N SER A 134 3.68 22.58 -5.09
CA SER A 134 3.30 23.30 -3.89
C SER A 134 4.46 24.12 -3.30
N ARG A 135 5.70 23.59 -3.34
CA ARG A 135 6.91 24.35 -2.95
C ARG A 135 7.10 25.61 -3.79
N VAL A 136 6.74 25.55 -5.07
CA VAL A 136 6.83 26.70 -6.00
C VAL A 136 5.70 27.70 -5.75
N ARG A 137 4.50 27.24 -5.39
CA ARG A 137 3.32 28.09 -5.21
C ARG A 137 3.18 28.69 -3.82
N LEU A 138 3.73 28.04 -2.80
CA LEU A 138 3.54 28.38 -1.40
C LEU A 138 4.86 28.27 -0.63
N ALA A 139 5.58 29.35 -0.54
CA ALA A 139 6.43 29.62 0.61
C ALA A 139 5.63 29.58 1.94
N ALA A 140 4.39 29.10 1.94
CA ALA A 140 3.45 29.05 3.05
C ALA A 140 2.66 27.71 3.04
N GLY A 141 3.22 26.73 3.69
CA GLY A 141 2.57 25.72 4.49
C GLY A 141 1.25 25.09 4.07
N LEU A 142 1.23 24.18 3.05
CA LEU A 142 0.13 23.23 2.95
C LEU A 142 0.17 22.28 4.15
N PRO A 143 -1.01 21.93 4.75
CA PRO A 143 -1.09 21.06 5.92
C PRO A 143 -0.46 19.68 5.69
N GLU A 144 -0.60 19.11 4.48
CA GLU A 144 -0.08 17.79 4.12
C GLU A 144 1.46 17.76 4.08
N TYR A 145 2.08 18.81 3.58
CA TYR A 145 3.53 18.91 3.54
C TYR A 145 4.14 18.92 4.95
N LYS A 146 3.52 19.67 5.85
CA LYS A 146 3.94 19.70 7.26
C LYS A 146 3.77 18.34 7.95
N LYS A 147 2.74 17.59 7.58
CA LYS A 147 2.53 16.24 8.13
C LYS A 147 3.67 15.29 7.75
N PHE A 148 4.14 15.33 6.50
CA PHE A 148 5.24 14.47 6.07
C PHE A 148 6.58 14.83 6.72
N ASP A 149 6.92 16.13 6.75
CA ASP A 149 8.14 16.59 7.40
C ASP A 149 8.13 16.32 8.91
N ASN A 150 6.99 16.52 9.57
CA ASN A 150 6.81 16.17 10.98
C ASN A 150 6.97 14.68 11.22
N PHE A 151 6.36 13.84 10.36
CA PHE A 151 6.53 12.38 10.45
C PHE A 151 7.99 11.97 10.37
N ILE A 152 8.76 12.54 9.43
CA ILE A 152 10.21 12.25 9.32
C ILE A 152 10.93 12.68 10.60
N ALA A 153 10.67 13.88 11.10
CA ALA A 153 11.31 14.40 12.30
C ALA A 153 10.97 13.59 13.57
N GLU A 154 9.71 13.18 13.72
CA GLU A 154 9.25 12.37 14.86
C GLU A 154 9.81 10.94 14.84
N ASN A 155 10.25 10.45 13.67
CA ASN A 155 10.74 9.10 13.47
C ASN A 155 12.23 9.05 13.08
N GLU A 156 12.99 10.12 13.31
CA GLU A 156 14.40 10.25 12.92
C GLU A 156 15.32 9.17 13.51
N ASN A 157 14.91 8.56 14.62
CA ASN A 157 15.67 7.55 15.35
C ASN A 157 15.65 6.15 14.71
N TRP A 158 14.76 5.89 13.76
CA TRP A 158 14.65 4.58 13.09
C TRP A 158 14.41 4.66 11.57
N LEU A 159 13.68 5.68 11.12
CA LEU A 159 13.20 5.78 9.74
C LEU A 159 14.34 5.89 8.71
N PRO A 160 15.43 6.67 8.92
CA PRO A 160 16.50 6.78 7.94
C PRO A 160 17.22 5.43 7.72
N ASP A 161 17.53 4.71 8.78
CA ASP A 161 18.20 3.40 8.69
C ASP A 161 17.32 2.36 8.02
N TYR A 162 16.03 2.34 8.37
CA TYR A 162 15.06 1.44 7.74
C TYR A 162 14.88 1.76 6.26
N ALA A 163 14.75 3.03 5.89
CA ALA A 163 14.60 3.45 4.50
C ALA A 163 15.84 3.09 3.67
N LEU A 164 17.05 3.32 4.22
CA LEU A 164 18.30 2.93 3.58
C LEU A 164 18.38 1.41 3.40
N PHE A 165 18.08 0.65 4.46
CA PHE A 165 18.08 -0.83 4.38
C PHE A 165 17.14 -1.33 3.29
N MET A 166 15.91 -0.80 3.21
CA MET A 166 14.94 -1.22 2.21
C MET A 166 15.36 -0.83 0.79
N ALA A 167 15.97 0.35 0.60
CA ALA A 167 16.48 0.78 -0.69
C ALA A 167 17.65 -0.11 -1.18
N VAL A 168 18.56 -0.43 -0.30
CA VAL A 168 19.68 -1.35 -0.62
C VAL A 168 19.15 -2.76 -0.90
N LYS A 169 18.22 -3.24 -0.10
CA LYS A 169 17.57 -4.54 -0.30
C LYS A 169 16.85 -4.65 -1.65
N GLU A 170 16.18 -3.58 -2.07
CA GLU A 170 15.54 -3.50 -3.39
C GLU A 170 16.59 -3.53 -4.51
N HIS A 171 17.69 -2.80 -4.36
CA HIS A 171 18.81 -2.79 -5.30
C HIS A 171 19.39 -4.20 -5.54
N PHE A 172 19.52 -4.99 -4.49
CA PHE A 172 19.99 -6.38 -4.56
C PHE A 172 18.84 -7.41 -4.83
N GLY A 173 17.73 -6.97 -5.40
CA GLY A 173 16.63 -7.85 -5.81
C GLY A 173 15.96 -8.59 -4.65
N GLN A 174 15.83 -7.93 -3.50
CA GLN A 174 15.20 -8.46 -2.27
C GLN A 174 15.95 -9.64 -1.61
N LYS A 175 17.20 -9.90 -1.99
CA LYS A 175 18.03 -10.92 -1.38
C LYS A 175 18.29 -10.66 0.11
N SER A 176 18.74 -11.69 0.82
CA SER A 176 19.27 -11.54 2.18
C SER A 176 20.50 -10.62 2.17
N TRP A 177 20.65 -9.80 3.21
CA TRP A 177 21.84 -8.93 3.36
C TRP A 177 23.17 -9.72 3.37
N GLN A 178 23.13 -11.01 3.72
CA GLN A 178 24.29 -11.92 3.67
C GLN A 178 24.71 -12.29 2.24
N GLU A 179 23.86 -12.01 1.26
CA GLU A 179 24.09 -12.30 -0.16
C GLU A 179 24.36 -11.01 -0.98
N TRP A 180 24.54 -9.88 -0.30
CA TRP A 180 24.90 -8.63 -0.95
C TRP A 180 26.39 -8.63 -1.23
N ASP A 181 26.76 -8.24 -2.43
CA ASP A 181 28.17 -8.13 -2.80
C ASP A 181 28.83 -6.94 -2.08
N ASP A 182 30.12 -7.08 -1.76
CA ASP A 182 30.92 -6.09 -1.00
C ASP A 182 31.35 -4.85 -1.84
N ASP A 183 30.71 -4.59 -2.98
CA ASP A 183 31.09 -3.49 -3.91
C ASP A 183 30.42 -2.15 -3.59
#